data_9da0c902328d841bd94f35d3e6636870
#
_entry.id   9da0c902328d841bd94f35d3e6636870
#
_cell.length_a   1.000
_cell.length_b   1.000
_cell.length_c   1.000
_cell.angle_alpha   90.00
_cell.angle_beta   90.00
_cell.angle_gamma   90.00
#
_symmetry.space_group_name_H-M   'P 1'
#
loop_
_entity.id
_entity.type
_entity.pdbx_description
1 polymer ?
#
loop_
_entity_poly.entity_id
_entity_poly.type
_entity_poly.pdbx_seq_one_letter_code
_entity_poly.pdbx_strand_id
1 'polypeptide(L)'
;LKSMRYYMGEDVSLLQVNLEDNHREHFVGCQMMDGDEEVFFAIGGSDDALIKVASRFAQVDFDEFDSDAYDAICEFINCTNGMFATKLSDQEIEVVLRPPVFYGDASISGDNGFYVVTMEIDGTEFNVIMSVSDKVRLKTIKTNCV
;
A
#
# COMPACT_ATOMS: atom_id res chain seq x y z
N LEU A 1 2.36 6.01 -9.23
CA LEU A 1 1.75 7.34 -9.19
C LEU A 1 0.51 7.43 -10.08
N LYS A 2 0.57 6.94 -11.32
CA LYS A 2 -0.55 7.00 -12.26
C LYS A 2 -1.83 6.34 -11.73
N SER A 3 -1.71 5.13 -11.16
CA SER A 3 -2.85 4.42 -10.55
C SER A 3 -3.38 5.18 -9.33
N MET A 4 -2.48 5.75 -8.54
CA MET A 4 -2.86 6.54 -7.38
C MET A 4 -3.69 7.77 -7.79
N ARG A 5 -3.24 8.50 -8.81
CA ARG A 5 -3.98 9.65 -9.35
C ARG A 5 -5.30 9.27 -9.97
N TYR A 6 -5.37 8.13 -10.61
CA TYR A 6 -6.62 7.63 -11.17
C TYR A 6 -7.71 7.45 -10.09
N TYR A 7 -7.33 6.88 -8.94
CA TYR A 7 -8.30 6.61 -7.87
C TYR A 7 -8.51 7.76 -6.90
N MET A 8 -7.48 8.59 -6.65
CA MET A 8 -7.52 9.60 -5.60
C MET A 8 -7.51 11.04 -6.10
N GLY A 9 -7.20 11.28 -7.39
CA GLY A 9 -7.14 12.61 -7.97
C GLY A 9 -5.72 13.07 -8.32
N GLU A 10 -5.63 14.09 -9.17
CA GLU A 10 -4.37 14.60 -9.71
C GLU A 10 -3.51 15.34 -8.67
N ASP A 11 -4.08 15.71 -7.53
CA ASP A 11 -3.38 16.42 -6.46
C ASP A 11 -2.50 15.52 -5.57
N VAL A 12 -2.47 14.22 -5.83
CA VAL A 12 -1.50 13.32 -5.20
C VAL A 12 -0.10 13.61 -5.72
N SER A 13 0.81 13.96 -4.82
CA SER A 13 2.20 14.31 -5.13
C SER A 13 3.17 13.26 -4.63
N LEU A 14 4.21 13.01 -5.40
CA LEU A 14 5.34 12.19 -4.99
C LEU A 14 6.41 13.12 -4.41
N LEU A 15 6.80 12.90 -3.15
CA LEU A 15 7.79 13.72 -2.45
C LEU A 15 9.20 13.14 -2.53
N GLN A 16 9.35 11.84 -2.24
CA GLN A 16 10.66 11.18 -2.29
C GLN A 16 10.53 9.68 -2.49
N VAL A 17 11.62 9.07 -2.93
CA VAL A 17 11.78 7.62 -3.06
C VAL A 17 13.06 7.21 -2.36
N ASN A 18 12.97 6.29 -1.41
CA ASN A 18 14.12 5.73 -0.70
C ASN A 18 14.18 4.22 -0.89
N LEU A 19 15.40 3.69 -0.97
CA LEU A 19 15.64 2.25 -0.87
C LEU A 19 15.99 1.94 0.59
N GLU A 20 15.22 1.07 1.22
CA GLU A 20 15.38 0.69 2.62
C GLU A 20 15.40 -0.84 2.75
N ASP A 21 16.02 -1.35 3.80
CA ASP A 21 16.00 -2.77 4.16
C ASP A 21 15.22 -3.04 5.43
N ASN A 22 14.83 -1.97 6.15
CA ASN A 22 14.01 -2.01 7.35
C ASN A 22 13.19 -0.72 7.45
N HIS A 23 11.89 -0.85 7.69
CA HIS A 23 10.97 0.28 7.76
C HIS A 23 9.87 -0.01 8.78
N ARG A 24 9.43 1.01 9.51
CA ARG A 24 8.34 0.90 10.49
C ARG A 24 7.19 1.80 10.10
N GLU A 25 5.98 1.29 10.31
CA GLU A 25 4.74 2.05 10.10
C GLU A 25 3.81 1.89 11.30
N HIS A 26 3.10 2.96 11.62
CA HIS A 26 2.07 2.93 12.66
C HIS A 26 0.89 2.06 12.24
N PHE A 27 0.40 2.24 11.01
CA PHE A 27 -0.54 1.35 10.35
C PHE A 27 -0.06 1.04 8.93
N VAL A 28 -0.30 -0.19 8.50
CA VAL A 28 0.04 -0.61 7.15
C VAL A 28 -0.98 -1.62 6.63
N GLY A 29 -1.53 -1.32 5.45
CA GLY A 29 -2.27 -2.30 4.65
C GLY A 29 -1.35 -2.86 3.59
N CYS A 30 -1.27 -4.18 3.45
CA CYS A 30 -0.39 -4.80 2.49
C CYS A 30 -1.06 -5.92 1.70
N GLN A 31 -0.52 -6.18 0.53
CA GLN A 31 -0.93 -7.28 -0.33
C GLN A 31 0.29 -7.92 -0.98
N MET A 32 0.34 -9.24 -0.93
CA MET A 32 1.30 -10.02 -1.68
C MET A 32 0.70 -10.45 -3.01
N MET A 33 1.55 -10.51 -4.03
CA MET A 33 1.23 -11.12 -5.32
C MET A 33 2.25 -12.21 -5.59
N ASP A 34 1.77 -13.38 -5.97
CA ASP A 34 2.60 -14.55 -6.27
C ASP A 34 2.41 -15.00 -7.72
N GLY A 35 3.39 -15.67 -8.27
CA GLY A 35 3.34 -16.23 -9.61
C GLY A 35 4.72 -16.23 -10.24
N ASP A 36 4.83 -15.70 -11.44
CA ASP A 36 6.12 -15.58 -12.14
C ASP A 36 7.08 -14.66 -11.38
N GLU A 37 6.53 -13.68 -10.64
CA GLU A 37 7.27 -12.79 -9.77
C GLU A 37 6.59 -12.76 -8.39
N GLU A 38 7.37 -12.53 -7.34
CA GLU A 38 6.85 -12.19 -6.02
C GLU A 38 6.84 -10.67 -5.87
N VAL A 39 5.66 -10.10 -5.62
CA VAL A 39 5.50 -8.65 -5.46
C VAL A 39 4.90 -8.37 -4.09
N PHE A 40 5.52 -7.45 -3.37
CA PHE A 40 4.97 -6.89 -2.14
C PHE A 40 4.56 -5.45 -2.37
N PHE A 41 3.36 -5.10 -1.95
CA PHE A 41 2.85 -3.74 -2.01
C PHE A 41 2.15 -3.39 -0.71
N ALA A 42 2.45 -2.22 -0.16
CA ALA A 42 1.82 -1.76 1.06
C ALA A 42 1.57 -0.26 1.02
N ILE A 43 0.57 0.18 1.78
CA ILE A 43 0.30 1.58 2.07
C ILE A 43 0.34 1.74 3.58
N GLY A 44 1.16 2.67 4.06
CA GLY A 44 1.34 2.93 5.47
C GLY A 44 1.29 4.41 5.82
N GLY A 45 1.04 4.67 7.09
CA GLY A 45 1.01 6.03 7.62
C GLY A 45 0.31 6.14 8.96
N SER A 46 0.07 7.38 9.36
CA SER A 46 -0.73 7.69 10.54
C SER A 46 -2.22 7.46 10.30
N ASP A 47 -3.02 7.48 11.36
CA ASP A 47 -4.48 7.42 11.27
C ASP A 47 -5.02 8.51 10.33
N ASP A 48 -4.58 9.75 10.51
CA ASP A 48 -5.04 10.88 9.70
C ASP A 48 -4.71 10.70 8.22
N ALA A 49 -3.52 10.18 7.92
CA ALA A 49 -3.11 9.93 6.55
C ALA A 49 -3.97 8.85 5.89
N LEU A 50 -4.20 7.75 6.59
CA LEU A 50 -4.98 6.64 6.05
C LEU A 50 -6.47 6.97 5.96
N ILE A 51 -7.02 7.76 6.88
CA ILE A 51 -8.38 8.31 6.77
C ILE A 51 -8.51 9.14 5.49
N LYS A 52 -7.54 9.99 5.19
CA LYS A 52 -7.57 10.79 3.95
C LYS A 52 -7.51 9.93 2.70
N VAL A 53 -6.62 8.94 2.68
CA VAL A 53 -6.51 8.02 1.54
C VAL A 53 -7.82 7.25 1.34
N ALA A 54 -8.38 6.70 2.43
CA ALA A 54 -9.65 5.98 2.40
C ALA A 54 -10.80 6.86 1.90
N SER A 55 -10.89 8.08 2.44
CA SER A 55 -11.95 9.03 2.09
C SER A 55 -11.89 9.43 0.62
N ARG A 56 -10.69 9.69 0.11
CA ARG A 56 -10.50 10.04 -1.31
C ARG A 56 -10.87 8.89 -2.23
N PHE A 57 -10.43 7.69 -1.91
CA PHE A 57 -10.73 6.51 -2.71
C PHE A 57 -12.22 6.18 -2.73
N ALA A 58 -12.84 6.13 -1.55
CA ALA A 58 -14.25 5.76 -1.41
C ALA A 58 -15.23 6.90 -1.77
N GLN A 59 -14.73 8.14 -1.90
CA GLN A 59 -15.54 9.34 -2.08
C GLN A 59 -16.58 9.53 -0.95
N VAL A 60 -16.15 9.21 0.26
CA VAL A 60 -16.92 9.31 1.51
C VAL A 60 -16.01 9.94 2.57
N ASP A 61 -16.52 10.86 3.36
CA ASP A 61 -15.77 11.46 4.45
C ASP A 61 -15.79 10.53 5.68
N PHE A 62 -14.68 9.87 5.94
CA PHE A 62 -14.49 9.11 7.18
C PHE A 62 -13.99 10.03 8.29
N ASP A 63 -14.62 9.96 9.46
CA ASP A 63 -14.25 10.75 10.63
C ASP A 63 -13.22 10.03 11.50
N GLU A 64 -13.18 8.71 11.44
CA GLU A 64 -12.29 7.86 12.21
C GLU A 64 -11.80 6.68 11.37
N PHE A 65 -10.73 6.04 11.86
CA PHE A 65 -10.16 4.87 11.20
C PHE A 65 -10.85 3.60 11.70
N ASP A 66 -12.10 3.41 11.27
CA ASP A 66 -12.96 2.29 11.60
C ASP A 66 -12.86 1.14 10.56
N SER A 67 -13.71 0.13 10.68
CA SER A 67 -13.74 -1.01 9.77
C SER A 67 -14.04 -0.61 8.33
N ASP A 68 -14.90 0.38 8.12
CA ASP A 68 -15.25 0.84 6.77
C ASP A 68 -14.06 1.54 6.10
N ALA A 69 -13.29 2.30 6.86
CA ALA A 69 -12.06 2.91 6.38
C ALA A 69 -10.98 1.84 6.07
N TYR A 70 -10.86 0.80 6.90
CA TYR A 70 -9.99 -0.35 6.62
C TYR A 70 -10.37 -1.04 5.32
N ASP A 71 -11.65 -1.31 5.12
CA ASP A 71 -12.15 -1.94 3.89
C ASP A 71 -11.85 -1.08 2.66
N ALA A 72 -12.01 0.23 2.78
CA ALA A 72 -11.68 1.16 1.70
C ALA A 72 -10.18 1.12 1.34
N ILE A 73 -9.28 1.07 2.32
CA ILE A 73 -7.84 0.94 2.08
C ILE A 73 -7.52 -0.41 1.41
N CYS A 74 -8.08 -1.50 1.91
CA CYS A 74 -7.88 -2.82 1.32
C CYS A 74 -8.37 -2.88 -0.12
N GLU A 75 -9.52 -2.30 -0.41
CA GLU A 75 -10.06 -2.24 -1.77
C GLU A 75 -9.21 -1.35 -2.68
N PHE A 76 -8.72 -0.23 -2.18
CA PHE A 76 -7.81 0.63 -2.92
C PHE A 76 -6.51 -0.11 -3.30
N ILE A 77 -5.93 -0.85 -2.37
CA ILE A 77 -4.74 -1.67 -2.61
C ILE A 77 -5.04 -2.73 -3.67
N ASN A 78 -6.17 -3.41 -3.52
CA ASN A 78 -6.59 -4.47 -4.45
C ASN A 78 -6.80 -3.92 -5.88
N CYS A 79 -7.47 -2.79 -6.02
CA CYS A 79 -7.68 -2.14 -7.31
C CYS A 79 -6.37 -1.68 -7.95
N THR A 80 -5.49 -1.05 -7.17
CA THR A 80 -4.19 -0.58 -7.63
C THR A 80 -3.32 -1.74 -8.11
N ASN A 81 -3.27 -2.82 -7.35
CA ASN A 81 -2.50 -4.01 -7.71
C ASN A 81 -3.14 -4.79 -8.87
N GLY A 82 -4.47 -4.77 -8.99
CA GLY A 82 -5.15 -5.33 -10.15
C GLY A 82 -4.74 -4.64 -11.46
N MET A 83 -4.62 -3.32 -11.45
CA MET A 83 -4.10 -2.57 -12.60
C MET A 83 -2.63 -2.92 -12.89
N PHE A 84 -1.83 -3.09 -11.85
CA PHE A 84 -0.43 -3.49 -11.99
C PHE A 84 -0.30 -4.91 -12.57
N ALA A 85 -1.08 -5.86 -12.05
CA ALA A 85 -1.11 -7.24 -12.54
C ALA A 85 -1.51 -7.31 -14.03
N THR A 86 -2.47 -6.50 -14.44
CA THR A 86 -2.87 -6.40 -15.86
C THR A 86 -1.70 -5.94 -16.73
N LYS A 87 -0.93 -4.95 -16.28
CA LYS A 87 0.26 -4.49 -17.02
C LYS A 87 1.36 -5.53 -17.09
N LEU A 88 1.53 -6.33 -16.04
CA LEU A 88 2.48 -7.44 -16.05
C LEU A 88 2.02 -8.54 -17.03
N SER A 89 0.72 -8.84 -17.06
CA SER A 89 0.14 -9.81 -17.99
C SER A 89 0.33 -9.39 -19.46
N ASP A 90 0.27 -8.09 -19.76
CA ASP A 90 0.58 -7.55 -21.08
C ASP A 90 2.05 -7.81 -21.49
N GLN A 91 2.93 -8.06 -20.54
CA GLN A 91 4.33 -8.43 -20.72
C GLN A 91 4.59 -9.94 -20.53
N GLU A 92 3.54 -10.75 -20.56
CA GLU A 92 3.60 -12.20 -20.36
C GLU A 92 4.12 -12.61 -18.97
N ILE A 93 3.94 -11.74 -17.94
CA ILE A 93 4.26 -12.03 -16.55
C ILE A 93 2.94 -12.17 -15.79
N GLU A 94 2.67 -13.36 -15.30
CA GLU A 94 1.42 -13.66 -14.58
C GLU A 94 1.65 -13.66 -13.07
N VAL A 95 0.82 -12.89 -12.36
CA VAL A 95 0.79 -12.84 -10.90
C VAL A 95 -0.64 -12.97 -10.40
N VAL A 96 -0.78 -13.55 -9.21
CA VAL A 96 -2.05 -13.73 -8.52
C VAL A 96 -2.04 -12.90 -7.24
N LEU A 97 -3.06 -12.06 -7.07
CA LEU A 97 -3.22 -11.24 -5.89
C LEU A 97 -3.69 -12.11 -4.71
N ARG A 98 -2.99 -12.00 -3.57
CA ARG A 98 -3.46 -12.55 -2.30
C ARG A 98 -4.41 -11.56 -1.64
N PRO A 99 -5.24 -11.98 -0.67
CA PRO A 99 -6.09 -11.05 0.06
C PRO A 99 -5.27 -9.96 0.77
N PRO A 100 -5.70 -8.70 0.75
CA PRO A 100 -5.04 -7.65 1.53
C PRO A 100 -5.16 -7.91 3.03
N VAL A 101 -4.11 -7.54 3.78
CA VAL A 101 -4.06 -7.67 5.25
C VAL A 101 -3.64 -6.34 5.86
N PHE A 102 -4.22 -5.99 6.99
CA PHE A 102 -3.96 -4.75 7.70
C PHE A 102 -3.29 -5.00 9.05
N TYR A 103 -2.23 -4.25 9.35
CA TYR A 103 -1.46 -4.40 10.59
C TYR A 103 -1.26 -3.05 11.29
N GLY A 104 -1.33 -3.06 12.64
CA GLY A 104 -0.88 -1.96 13.47
C GLY A 104 0.55 -2.18 13.97
N ASP A 105 1.34 -1.12 14.10
CA ASP A 105 2.73 -1.14 14.58
C ASP A 105 3.58 -2.19 13.87
N ALA A 106 3.69 -2.05 12.56
CA ALA A 106 4.38 -3.01 11.71
C ALA A 106 5.84 -2.64 11.46
N SER A 107 6.69 -3.64 11.44
CA SER A 107 8.07 -3.56 10.98
C SER A 107 8.22 -4.41 9.71
N ILE A 108 8.75 -3.79 8.66
CA ILE A 108 8.94 -4.39 7.34
C ILE A 108 10.43 -4.57 7.09
N SER A 109 10.86 -5.75 6.68
CA SER A 109 12.26 -6.02 6.35
C SER A 109 12.36 -6.82 5.05
N GLY A 110 13.44 -6.60 4.31
CA GLY A 110 13.73 -7.29 3.06
C GLY A 110 15.23 -7.47 2.87
N ASP A 111 15.64 -8.64 2.37
CA ASP A 111 17.06 -9.00 2.25
C ASP A 111 17.81 -8.14 1.20
N ASN A 112 17.15 -7.80 0.11
CA ASN A 112 17.70 -6.97 -0.96
C ASN A 112 17.15 -5.54 -0.97
N GLY A 113 16.38 -5.19 0.06
CA GLY A 113 15.74 -3.90 0.18
C GLY A 113 14.38 -3.81 -0.52
N PHE A 114 13.73 -2.72 -0.26
CA PHE A 114 12.44 -2.36 -0.85
C PHE A 114 12.36 -0.84 -0.98
N TYR A 115 11.49 -0.39 -1.86
CA TYR A 115 11.29 1.04 -2.06
C TYR A 115 10.23 1.56 -1.10
N VAL A 116 10.54 2.68 -0.44
CA VAL A 116 9.59 3.47 0.33
C VAL A 116 9.37 4.78 -0.43
N VAL A 117 8.16 4.95 -0.94
CA VAL A 117 7.77 6.11 -1.74
C VAL A 117 6.85 6.97 -0.88
N THR A 118 7.36 8.13 -0.46
CA THR A 118 6.57 9.10 0.30
C THR A 118 5.74 9.93 -0.64
N MET A 119 4.43 9.93 -0.42
CA MET A 119 3.45 10.69 -1.17
C MET A 119 2.71 11.65 -0.26
N GLU A 120 2.09 12.65 -0.84
CA GLU A 120 1.31 13.66 -0.13
C GLU A 120 -0.05 13.83 -0.79
N ILE A 121 -1.06 13.96 0.06
CA ILE A 121 -2.42 14.32 -0.34
C ILE A 121 -2.97 15.33 0.68
N ASP A 122 -3.41 16.50 0.21
CA ASP A 122 -3.92 17.59 1.06
C ASP A 122 -2.99 17.93 2.25
N GLY A 123 -1.68 18.01 2.00
CA GLY A 123 -0.69 18.34 3.03
C GLY A 123 -0.40 17.21 4.02
N THR A 124 -0.92 16.02 3.81
CA THR A 124 -0.70 14.85 4.68
C THR A 124 0.11 13.80 3.94
N GLU A 125 1.20 13.34 4.56
CA GLU A 125 2.09 12.35 3.98
C GLU A 125 1.63 10.92 4.31
N PHE A 126 1.79 10.04 3.33
CA PHE A 126 1.67 8.59 3.48
C PHE A 126 2.74 7.89 2.67
N ASN A 127 3.02 6.63 2.98
CA ASN A 127 4.04 5.86 2.31
C ASN A 127 3.45 4.74 1.48
N VAL A 128 4.03 4.54 0.30
CA VAL A 128 3.83 3.34 -0.51
C VAL A 128 5.11 2.53 -0.46
N ILE A 129 5.00 1.28 -0.08
CA ILE A 129 6.14 0.38 0.09
C ILE A 129 6.00 -0.74 -0.93
N MET A 130 7.06 -0.98 -1.70
CA MET A 130 6.99 -1.96 -2.77
C MET A 130 8.32 -2.67 -3.01
N SER A 131 8.23 -3.95 -3.34
CA SER A 131 9.34 -4.78 -3.75
C SER A 131 8.89 -5.76 -4.83
N VAL A 132 9.78 -6.01 -5.80
CA VAL A 132 9.57 -7.00 -6.85
C VAL A 132 10.73 -8.00 -6.82
N SER A 133 10.40 -9.28 -6.91
CA SER A 133 11.40 -10.38 -6.92
C SER A 133 12.22 -10.47 -5.64
N ASP A 134 11.70 -10.03 -4.52
CA ASP A 134 12.35 -10.16 -3.22
C ASP A 134 11.37 -10.63 -2.15
N LYS A 135 11.92 -11.29 -1.12
CA LYS A 135 11.14 -11.73 0.04
C LYS A 135 11.12 -10.62 1.08
N VAL A 136 9.97 -10.01 1.22
CA VAL A 136 9.72 -9.03 2.26
C VAL A 136 9.03 -9.73 3.43
N ARG A 137 9.57 -9.50 4.63
CA ARG A 137 9.04 -10.03 5.89
C ARG A 137 8.40 -8.90 6.68
N LEU A 138 7.24 -9.19 7.22
CA LEU A 138 6.51 -8.25 8.06
C LEU A 138 6.38 -8.83 9.47
N LYS A 139 6.85 -8.07 10.45
CA LYS A 139 6.61 -8.33 11.87
C LYS A 139 5.66 -7.30 12.42
N THR A 140 4.67 -7.74 13.16
CA THR A 140 3.71 -6.87 13.80
C THR A 140 3.63 -7.18 15.30
N ILE A 141 3.46 -6.12 16.08
CA ILE A 141 3.18 -6.21 17.52
C ILE A 141 1.66 -6.35 17.72
N LYS A 142 0.88 -5.84 16.78
CA LYS A 142 -0.56 -5.78 16.85
C LYS A 142 -1.18 -6.07 15.49
N THR A 143 -1.97 -7.10 15.40
CA THR A 143 -2.67 -7.45 14.16
C THR A 143 -4.12 -7.03 14.26
N ASN A 144 -4.55 -6.14 13.39
CA ASN A 144 -5.95 -5.87 13.14
C ASN A 144 -6.26 -6.46 11.77
N CYS A 145 -6.68 -7.71 11.74
CA CYS A 145 -7.12 -8.34 10.50
C CYS A 145 -8.55 -7.88 10.23
N VAL A 146 -8.74 -7.31 9.07
CA VAL A 146 -10.06 -6.85 8.62
C VAL A 146 -10.57 -7.80 7.54
#